data_f423d9b191da0de86f89f8443ca3ac04
#
_entry.id   f423d9b191da0de86f89f8443ca3ac04
#
_cell.length_a   1.000
_cell.length_b   1.000
_cell.length_c   1.000
_cell.angle_alpha   90.00
_cell.angle_beta   90.00
_cell.angle_gamma   90.00
#
_symmetry.space_group_name_H-M   'P 1'
#
loop_
_entity.id
_entity.type
_entity.pdbx_description
1 polymer ?
#
loop_
_entity_poly.entity_id
_entity_poly.type
_entity_poly.pdbx_seq_one_letter_code
_entity_poly.pdbx_strand_id
1 'polypeptide(L)'
;NLGGGIVTAQMLAEHTAEQESWAPLAERAAKDRAWAYGHIVVDEAQELSPMAWRALLRRCPSRSFTVVGDLDQRRGSQRPASWEKALGPAARAFAAEYALTVSYRTPATLTTLAEGVVARAGAPVLYPMTAVRDVEGCYRVTHVEALEDVTASSRSTDPLWEAARQAQRIAEERLDREAGVSRGRVAIIVGAQRARAW
;
A
#
# COMPACT_ATOMS: atom_id res chain seq x y z
N ASN A 1 -48.42 22.97 -30.81
CA ASN A 1 -48.33 22.78 -32.28
C ASN A 1 -46.91 22.30 -32.60
N LEU A 2 -46.74 20.99 -32.57
CA LEU A 2 -45.53 20.35 -33.05
C LEU A 2 -45.66 20.27 -34.57
N GLY A 3 -45.06 21.25 -35.27
CA GLY A 3 -44.89 21.17 -36.70
C GLY A 3 -44.13 19.90 -37.06
N GLY A 4 -44.64 19.13 -38.04
CA GLY A 4 -44.05 17.88 -38.49
C GLY A 4 -42.70 18.10 -39.20
N GLY A 5 -41.66 18.36 -38.43
CA GLY A 5 -40.28 18.37 -38.89
C GLY A 5 -39.67 16.97 -38.76
N ILE A 6 -38.96 16.54 -39.79
CA ILE A 6 -38.20 15.30 -39.76
C ILE A 6 -37.12 15.44 -38.68
N VAL A 7 -37.23 14.69 -37.57
CA VAL A 7 -36.20 14.63 -36.54
C VAL A 7 -35.05 13.82 -37.10
N THR A 8 -33.91 14.51 -37.37
CA THR A 8 -32.73 13.82 -37.81
C THR A 8 -32.01 13.17 -36.64
N ALA A 9 -31.24 12.10 -36.89
CA ALA A 9 -30.42 11.45 -35.89
C ALA A 9 -29.46 12.43 -35.19
N GLN A 10 -29.04 13.47 -35.91
CA GLN A 10 -28.17 14.51 -35.39
C GLN A 10 -28.85 15.44 -34.39
N MET A 11 -30.14 15.84 -34.65
CA MET A 11 -30.96 16.63 -33.72
C MET A 11 -31.27 15.81 -32.43
N LEU A 12 -31.47 14.50 -32.57
CA LEU A 12 -31.68 13.61 -31.43
C LEU A 12 -30.41 13.48 -30.59
N ALA A 13 -29.23 13.37 -31.24
CA ALA A 13 -27.96 13.30 -30.57
C ALA A 13 -27.61 14.60 -29.83
N GLU A 14 -27.89 15.76 -30.44
CA GLU A 14 -27.69 17.08 -29.81
C GLU A 14 -28.61 17.27 -28.60
N HIS A 15 -29.90 16.90 -28.73
CA HIS A 15 -30.85 17.00 -27.62
C HIS A 15 -30.52 16.06 -26.46
N THR A 16 -30.03 14.86 -26.78
CA THR A 16 -29.54 13.90 -25.76
C THR A 16 -28.28 14.43 -25.08
N ALA A 17 -27.34 15.02 -25.83
CA ALA A 17 -26.13 15.61 -25.27
C ALA A 17 -26.43 16.82 -24.37
N GLU A 18 -27.43 17.65 -24.72
CA GLU A 18 -27.86 18.76 -23.87
C GLU A 18 -28.50 18.26 -22.56
N GLN A 19 -29.36 17.26 -22.60
CA GLN A 19 -29.95 16.66 -21.39
C GLN A 19 -28.91 16.01 -20.50
N GLU A 20 -27.90 15.37 -21.06
CA GLU A 20 -26.79 14.79 -20.29
C GLU A 20 -25.91 15.86 -19.62
N SER A 21 -25.85 17.09 -20.17
CA SER A 21 -25.08 18.19 -19.58
C SER A 21 -25.64 18.67 -18.22
N TRP A 22 -26.91 18.48 -17.96
CA TRP A 22 -27.59 18.88 -16.72
C TRP A 22 -27.53 17.82 -15.61
N ALA A 23 -27.15 16.59 -15.95
CA ALA A 23 -26.99 15.55 -14.96
C ALA A 23 -25.78 15.81 -14.05
N PRO A 24 -25.87 15.50 -12.74
CA PRO A 24 -24.73 15.58 -11.84
C PRO A 24 -23.51 14.86 -12.41
N LEU A 25 -22.32 15.41 -12.18
CA LEU A 25 -21.06 14.85 -12.70
C LEU A 25 -20.90 13.35 -12.37
N ALA A 26 -21.39 12.93 -11.18
CA ALA A 26 -21.36 11.53 -10.76
C ALA A 26 -22.24 10.62 -11.62
N GLU A 27 -23.39 11.14 -12.11
CA GLU A 27 -24.30 10.38 -12.97
C GLU A 27 -23.78 10.30 -14.41
N ARG A 28 -23.19 11.38 -14.91
CA ARG A 28 -22.49 11.40 -16.21
C ARG A 28 -21.33 10.43 -16.24
N ALA A 29 -20.50 10.43 -15.20
CA ALA A 29 -19.37 9.52 -15.07
C ALA A 29 -19.82 8.05 -14.94
N ALA A 30 -21.00 7.78 -14.38
CA ALA A 30 -21.55 6.42 -14.30
C ALA A 30 -22.07 5.90 -15.65
N LYS A 31 -22.51 6.80 -16.55
CA LYS A 31 -22.98 6.46 -17.89
C LYS A 31 -21.86 6.33 -18.92
N ASP A 32 -20.74 6.98 -18.69
CA ASP A 32 -19.59 6.93 -19.59
C ASP A 32 -18.85 5.61 -19.47
N ARG A 33 -19.11 4.71 -20.42
CA ARG A 33 -18.45 3.38 -20.47
C ARG A 33 -16.95 3.47 -20.71
N ALA A 34 -16.44 4.53 -21.32
CA ALA A 34 -15.01 4.75 -21.51
C ALA A 34 -14.31 5.04 -20.18
N TRP A 35 -15.06 5.47 -19.17
CA TRP A 35 -14.60 5.75 -17.80
C TRP A 35 -14.76 4.58 -16.84
N ALA A 36 -15.39 3.49 -17.23
CA ALA A 36 -15.68 2.35 -16.37
C ALA A 36 -14.78 1.15 -16.71
N TYR A 37 -14.39 0.44 -15.66
CA TYR A 37 -13.70 -0.84 -15.76
C TYR A 37 -14.64 -1.99 -15.47
N GLY A 38 -14.46 -3.12 -16.17
CA GLY A 38 -15.21 -4.35 -15.89
C GLY A 38 -14.72 -5.04 -14.62
N HIS A 39 -13.42 -4.92 -14.31
CA HIS A 39 -12.78 -5.49 -13.15
C HIS A 39 -11.60 -4.59 -12.72
N ILE A 40 -11.37 -4.46 -11.41
CA ILE A 40 -10.24 -3.71 -10.85
C ILE A 40 -9.45 -4.62 -9.90
N VAL A 41 -8.14 -4.68 -10.10
CA VAL A 41 -7.21 -5.28 -9.14
C VAL A 41 -6.62 -4.17 -8.28
N VAL A 42 -6.69 -4.34 -6.97
CA VAL A 42 -6.17 -3.38 -5.99
C VAL A 42 -5.09 -4.06 -5.18
N ASP A 43 -3.88 -3.52 -5.24
CA ASP A 43 -2.75 -3.94 -4.40
C ASP A 43 -2.55 -2.95 -3.25
N GLU A 44 -1.93 -3.41 -2.14
CA GLU A 44 -1.74 -2.62 -0.90
C GLU A 44 -3.06 -1.98 -0.41
N ALA A 45 -4.14 -2.71 -0.54
CA ALA A 45 -5.50 -2.21 -0.32
C ALA A 45 -5.77 -1.74 1.12
N GLN A 46 -4.99 -2.19 2.10
CA GLN A 46 -5.05 -1.72 3.49
C GLN A 46 -4.75 -0.22 3.62
N GLU A 47 -4.02 0.37 2.66
CA GLU A 47 -3.69 1.80 2.67
C GLU A 47 -4.80 2.68 2.09
N LEU A 48 -5.84 2.10 1.46
CA LEU A 48 -6.89 2.86 0.83
C LEU A 48 -7.83 3.50 1.87
N SER A 49 -8.12 4.77 1.67
CA SER A 49 -9.11 5.49 2.45
C SER A 49 -10.55 5.13 2.01
N PRO A 50 -11.58 5.35 2.85
CA PRO A 50 -12.97 5.19 2.43
C PRO A 50 -13.35 6.04 1.20
N MET A 51 -12.69 7.19 1.00
CA MET A 51 -12.91 8.02 -0.17
C MET A 51 -12.29 7.38 -1.42
N ALA A 52 -11.11 6.78 -1.31
CA ALA A 52 -10.49 6.04 -2.42
C ALA A 52 -11.38 4.87 -2.86
N TRP A 53 -11.96 4.11 -1.92
CA TRP A 53 -12.93 3.06 -2.22
C TRP A 53 -14.17 3.59 -2.97
N ARG A 54 -14.72 4.75 -2.56
CA ARG A 54 -15.84 5.38 -3.29
C ARG A 54 -15.47 5.74 -4.73
N ALA A 55 -14.25 6.25 -4.94
CA ALA A 55 -13.77 6.57 -6.28
C ALA A 55 -13.64 5.31 -7.15
N LEU A 56 -13.07 4.23 -6.61
CA LEU A 56 -12.96 2.95 -7.32
C LEU A 56 -14.32 2.34 -7.66
N LEU A 57 -15.29 2.40 -6.73
CA LEU A 57 -16.65 1.92 -6.96
C LEU A 57 -17.36 2.65 -8.10
N ARG A 58 -17.11 3.96 -8.27
CA ARG A 58 -17.62 4.72 -9.42
C ARG A 58 -16.99 4.29 -10.73
N ARG A 59 -15.72 3.86 -10.69
CA ARG A 59 -14.99 3.38 -11.86
C ARG A 59 -15.27 1.94 -12.21
N CYS A 60 -15.91 1.17 -11.32
CA CYS A 60 -16.26 -0.23 -11.52
C CYS A 60 -17.74 -0.47 -11.14
N PRO A 61 -18.69 -0.13 -12.02
CA PRO A 61 -20.12 -0.31 -11.76
C PRO A 61 -20.50 -1.77 -11.51
N SER A 62 -19.79 -2.72 -12.11
CA SER A 62 -19.93 -4.16 -11.88
C SER A 62 -19.57 -4.59 -10.47
N ARG A 63 -18.85 -3.76 -9.73
CA ARG A 63 -18.28 -4.06 -8.40
C ARG A 63 -17.39 -5.31 -8.37
N SER A 64 -16.78 -5.62 -9.49
CA SER A 64 -15.89 -6.76 -9.61
C SER A 64 -14.47 -6.32 -9.24
N PHE A 65 -13.97 -6.82 -8.10
CA PHE A 65 -12.65 -6.47 -7.56
C PHE A 65 -11.87 -7.72 -7.17
N THR A 66 -10.57 -7.70 -7.43
CA THR A 66 -9.59 -8.52 -6.72
C THR A 66 -8.79 -7.62 -5.80
N VAL A 67 -8.83 -7.88 -4.51
CA VAL A 67 -8.21 -7.03 -3.49
C VAL A 67 -7.08 -7.82 -2.85
N VAL A 68 -5.88 -7.27 -2.89
CA VAL A 68 -4.67 -7.84 -2.29
C VAL A 68 -4.12 -6.85 -1.28
N GLY A 69 -3.63 -7.33 -0.15
CA GLY A 69 -3.04 -6.51 0.88
C GLY A 69 -2.81 -7.26 2.17
N ASP A 70 -2.28 -6.56 3.15
CA ASP A 70 -1.97 -7.09 4.48
C ASP A 70 -2.41 -6.08 5.55
N LEU A 71 -3.45 -6.42 6.30
CA LEU A 71 -3.97 -5.55 7.36
C LEU A 71 -2.95 -5.34 8.49
N ASP A 72 -2.02 -6.27 8.68
CA ASP A 72 -0.98 -6.19 9.69
C ASP A 72 0.09 -5.15 9.33
N GLN A 73 0.24 -4.80 8.04
CA GLN A 73 1.18 -3.80 7.54
C GLN A 73 0.58 -2.39 7.41
N ARG A 74 -0.68 -2.17 7.77
CA ARG A 74 -1.29 -0.86 7.64
C ARG A 74 -0.57 0.19 8.49
N ARG A 75 -0.31 1.33 7.88
CA ARG A 75 0.26 2.51 8.57
C ARG A 75 -0.81 3.25 9.37
N GLY A 76 -0.42 3.80 10.51
CA GLY A 76 -1.28 4.62 11.36
C GLY A 76 -1.88 3.89 12.56
N SER A 77 -2.51 4.67 13.45
CA SER A 77 -3.00 4.20 14.75
C SER A 77 -4.33 3.43 14.69
N GLN A 78 -5.07 3.54 13.60
CA GLN A 78 -6.36 2.89 13.41
C GLN A 78 -6.24 1.74 12.42
N ARG A 79 -5.94 0.57 12.94
CA ARG A 79 -5.89 -0.66 12.17
C ARG A 79 -7.28 -1.29 12.13
N PRO A 80 -7.87 -1.56 10.94
CA PRO A 80 -9.13 -2.29 10.87
C PRO A 80 -8.93 -3.73 11.34
N ALA A 81 -9.89 -4.23 12.09
CA ALA A 81 -9.85 -5.58 12.63
C ALA A 81 -10.27 -6.66 11.59
N SER A 82 -10.72 -6.26 10.40
CA SER A 82 -11.10 -7.18 9.33
C SER A 82 -11.12 -6.46 7.99
N TRP A 83 -11.08 -7.23 6.91
CA TRP A 83 -11.23 -6.72 5.55
C TRP A 83 -12.58 -6.03 5.32
N GLU A 84 -13.66 -6.51 5.89
CA GLU A 84 -14.97 -5.83 5.81
C GLU A 84 -14.90 -4.39 6.30
N LYS A 85 -14.21 -4.16 7.42
CA LYS A 85 -14.01 -2.80 7.95
C LYS A 85 -13.05 -1.98 7.09
N ALA A 86 -12.02 -2.59 6.55
CA ALA A 86 -11.06 -1.93 5.66
C ALA A 86 -11.68 -1.49 4.33
N LEU A 87 -12.52 -2.33 3.75
CA LEU A 87 -13.21 -2.08 2.49
C LEU A 87 -14.27 -0.97 2.59
N GLY A 88 -14.82 -0.72 3.79
CA GLY A 88 -15.81 0.31 4.02
C GLY A 88 -16.98 0.26 3.03
N PRO A 89 -17.16 1.27 2.14
CA PRO A 89 -18.26 1.27 1.17
C PRO A 89 -18.24 0.10 0.19
N ALA A 90 -17.09 -0.51 -0.06
CA ALA A 90 -16.94 -1.65 -0.95
C ALA A 90 -17.29 -2.99 -0.29
N ALA A 91 -17.41 -3.05 1.04
CA ALA A 91 -17.71 -4.27 1.80
C ALA A 91 -18.97 -5.01 1.34
N ARG A 92 -19.97 -4.29 0.80
CA ARG A 92 -21.20 -4.89 0.28
C ARG A 92 -20.98 -5.83 -0.92
N ALA A 93 -19.82 -5.75 -1.56
CA ALA A 93 -19.43 -6.64 -2.66
C ALA A 93 -18.44 -7.73 -2.20
N PHE A 94 -18.18 -7.82 -0.90
CA PHE A 94 -17.27 -8.82 -0.33
C PHE A 94 -17.85 -10.23 -0.52
N ALA A 95 -17.13 -11.08 -1.24
CA ALA A 95 -17.59 -12.42 -1.59
C ALA A 95 -16.83 -13.50 -0.81
N ALA A 96 -15.49 -13.42 -0.82
CA ALA A 96 -14.63 -14.42 -0.18
C ALA A 96 -13.28 -13.80 0.21
N GLU A 97 -12.66 -14.36 1.23
CA GLU A 97 -11.32 -14.03 1.70
C GLU A 97 -10.43 -15.26 1.66
N TYR A 98 -9.21 -15.09 1.16
CA TYR A 98 -8.20 -16.12 1.10
C TYR A 98 -6.93 -15.61 1.77
N ALA A 99 -6.53 -16.25 2.88
CA ALA A 99 -5.32 -15.90 3.57
C ALA A 99 -4.11 -16.66 2.99
N LEU A 100 -3.07 -15.92 2.60
CA LEU A 100 -1.78 -16.49 2.21
C LEU A 100 -0.86 -16.47 3.43
N THR A 101 -0.73 -17.62 4.08
CA THR A 101 -0.01 -17.78 5.37
C THR A 101 1.42 -18.28 5.21
N VAL A 102 1.88 -18.52 3.98
CA VAL A 102 3.23 -19.01 3.72
C VAL A 102 4.11 -17.91 3.13
N SER A 103 5.19 -17.58 3.83
CA SER A 103 6.16 -16.57 3.39
C SER A 103 7.39 -17.23 2.76
N TYR A 104 7.63 -16.96 1.48
CA TYR A 104 8.84 -17.37 0.75
C TYR A 104 9.92 -16.29 0.78
N ARG A 105 9.54 -15.04 1.03
CA ARG A 105 10.44 -13.88 0.96
C ARG A 105 11.19 -13.67 2.28
N THR A 106 10.46 -13.67 3.39
CA THR A 106 10.98 -13.28 4.70
C THR A 106 11.51 -14.51 5.45
N PRO A 107 12.74 -14.48 5.99
CA PRO A 107 13.25 -15.53 6.85
C PRO A 107 12.44 -15.70 8.14
N ALA A 108 12.41 -16.93 8.70
CA ALA A 108 11.66 -17.26 9.92
C ALA A 108 12.02 -16.35 11.12
N THR A 109 13.30 -16.08 11.31
CA THR A 109 13.77 -15.17 12.36
C THR A 109 13.14 -13.78 12.25
N LEU A 110 13.03 -13.21 11.04
CA LEU A 110 12.43 -11.88 10.85
C LEU A 110 10.91 -11.91 10.98
N THR A 111 10.26 -12.97 10.55
CA THR A 111 8.81 -13.15 10.74
C THR A 111 8.45 -13.18 12.23
N THR A 112 9.13 -14.02 13.02
CA THR A 112 8.94 -14.10 14.46
C THR A 112 9.21 -12.77 15.17
N LEU A 113 10.25 -12.04 14.74
CA LEU A 113 10.55 -10.74 15.30
C LEU A 113 9.43 -9.72 15.02
N ALA A 114 8.95 -9.68 13.77
CA ALA A 114 7.86 -8.78 13.37
C ALA A 114 6.57 -9.05 14.15
N GLU A 115 6.18 -10.30 14.28
CA GLU A 115 5.02 -10.71 15.09
C GLU A 115 5.20 -10.33 16.57
N GLY A 116 6.40 -10.53 17.11
CA GLY A 116 6.72 -10.12 18.48
C GLY A 116 6.63 -8.60 18.71
N VAL A 117 7.00 -7.79 17.73
CA VAL A 117 6.85 -6.32 17.79
C VAL A 117 5.37 -5.94 17.78
N VAL A 118 4.59 -6.54 16.89
CA VAL A 118 3.13 -6.27 16.79
C VAL A 118 2.43 -6.66 18.09
N ALA A 119 2.75 -7.83 18.65
CA ALA A 119 2.19 -8.30 19.91
C ALA A 119 2.53 -7.36 21.08
N ARG A 120 3.78 -6.89 21.17
CA ARG A 120 4.19 -5.92 22.20
C ARG A 120 3.51 -4.57 22.06
N ALA A 121 3.15 -4.19 20.85
CA ALA A 121 2.35 -2.99 20.59
C ALA A 121 0.87 -3.15 20.99
N GLY A 122 0.48 -4.29 21.56
CA GLY A 122 -0.89 -4.59 22.00
C GLY A 122 -1.85 -4.87 20.85
N ALA A 123 -1.34 -5.13 19.64
CA ALA A 123 -2.15 -5.49 18.49
C ALA A 123 -2.10 -7.00 18.23
N PRO A 124 -3.24 -7.67 17.97
CA PRO A 124 -3.21 -9.06 17.54
C PRO A 124 -2.62 -9.18 16.15
N VAL A 125 -1.86 -10.23 15.88
CA VAL A 125 -1.49 -10.62 14.52
C VAL A 125 -2.73 -11.28 13.90
N LEU A 126 -3.24 -10.70 12.80
CA LEU A 126 -4.46 -11.20 12.16
C LEU A 126 -4.18 -12.41 11.28
N TYR A 127 -3.03 -12.41 10.62
CA TYR A 127 -2.63 -13.45 9.67
C TYR A 127 -1.20 -13.92 9.99
N PRO A 128 -1.03 -14.80 11.02
CA PRO A 128 0.30 -15.32 11.35
C PRO A 128 0.88 -16.08 10.16
N MET A 129 2.17 -15.84 9.88
CA MET A 129 2.84 -16.38 8.71
C MET A 129 3.82 -17.47 9.09
N THR A 130 3.88 -18.52 8.27
CA THR A 130 4.92 -19.55 8.34
C THR A 130 5.98 -19.28 7.27
N ALA A 131 7.21 -19.01 7.67
CA ALA A 131 8.31 -18.84 6.73
C ALA A 131 8.84 -20.19 6.24
N VAL A 132 9.09 -20.29 4.92
CA VAL A 132 9.64 -21.50 4.29
C VAL A 132 11.14 -21.61 4.48
N ARG A 133 11.82 -20.47 4.65
CA ARG A 133 13.28 -20.43 4.77
C ARG A 133 13.71 -19.78 6.06
N ASP A 134 14.88 -20.19 6.54
CA ASP A 134 15.64 -19.47 7.53
C ASP A 134 16.98 -19.05 6.94
N VAL A 135 17.53 -17.93 7.42
CA VAL A 135 18.80 -17.38 6.96
C VAL A 135 19.61 -16.99 8.18
N GLU A 136 20.68 -17.73 8.43
CA GLU A 136 21.57 -17.45 9.54
C GLU A 136 22.15 -16.04 9.46
N GLY A 137 22.16 -15.32 10.58
CA GLY A 137 22.68 -13.96 10.65
C GLY A 137 21.91 -12.90 9.82
N CYS A 138 20.65 -13.19 9.45
CA CYS A 138 19.81 -12.23 8.71
C CYS A 138 19.39 -11.00 9.54
N TYR A 139 19.64 -11.05 10.87
CA TYR A 139 19.26 -9.99 11.79
C TYR A 139 20.41 -9.68 12.75
N ARG A 140 20.69 -8.39 12.95
CA ARG A 140 21.69 -7.89 13.90
C ARG A 140 21.16 -6.64 14.59
N VAL A 141 21.32 -6.54 15.89
CA VAL A 141 21.08 -5.32 16.68
C VAL A 141 22.41 -4.72 17.07
N THR A 142 22.57 -3.44 16.83
CA THR A 142 23.69 -2.65 17.32
C THR A 142 23.14 -1.52 18.17
N HIS A 143 23.60 -1.45 19.42
CA HIS A 143 23.26 -0.35 20.33
C HIS A 143 24.30 0.74 20.12
N VAL A 144 23.84 1.97 19.91
CA VAL A 144 24.68 3.17 19.83
C VAL A 144 24.15 4.18 20.85
N GLU A 145 25.06 4.90 21.48
CA GLU A 145 24.68 5.99 22.38
C GLU A 145 24.10 7.14 21.57
N ALA A 146 22.92 7.63 22.01
CA ALA A 146 22.31 8.79 21.37
C ALA A 146 23.04 10.06 21.79
N LEU A 147 23.40 10.90 20.83
CA LEU A 147 23.83 12.28 21.13
C LEU A 147 22.58 13.11 21.43
N GLU A 148 22.55 13.80 22.57
CA GLU A 148 21.43 14.62 23.03
C GLU A 148 21.18 15.83 22.12
N ASP A 149 22.22 16.36 21.45
CA ASP A 149 22.14 17.51 20.54
C ASP A 149 22.86 17.25 19.21
N VAL A 150 22.10 16.82 18.20
CA VAL A 150 22.63 16.70 16.83
C VAL A 150 22.34 18.00 16.06
N THR A 151 23.29 18.90 16.04
CA THR A 151 23.27 20.06 15.12
C THR A 151 23.70 19.63 13.71
N ALA A 152 23.23 20.34 12.68
CA ALA A 152 23.53 20.03 11.29
C ALA A 152 25.03 19.97 10.94
N SER A 153 25.89 20.57 11.78
CA SER A 153 27.34 20.59 11.62
C SER A 153 28.04 19.31 12.11
N SER A 154 27.37 18.46 12.89
CA SER A 154 28.02 17.30 13.54
C SER A 154 27.68 15.96 12.85
N ARG A 155 27.25 15.97 11.58
CA ARG A 155 26.89 14.75 10.83
C ARG A 155 28.00 13.70 10.77
N SER A 156 29.25 14.11 10.72
CA SER A 156 30.39 13.18 10.66
C SER A 156 30.70 12.50 11.99
N THR A 157 30.15 12.99 13.09
CA THR A 157 30.38 12.48 14.46
C THR A 157 29.14 11.82 15.06
N ASP A 158 28.00 11.80 14.37
CA ASP A 158 26.78 11.12 14.85
C ASP A 158 27.00 9.60 14.86
N PRO A 159 26.96 8.94 16.03
CA PRO A 159 27.13 7.48 16.14
C PRO A 159 26.13 6.68 15.33
N LEU A 160 24.90 7.19 15.13
CA LEU A 160 23.91 6.55 14.29
C LEU A 160 24.29 6.58 12.81
N TRP A 161 24.91 7.66 12.36
CA TRP A 161 25.41 7.76 10.99
C TRP A 161 26.56 6.77 10.74
N GLU A 162 27.48 6.66 11.68
CA GLU A 162 28.57 5.68 11.58
C GLU A 162 28.04 4.24 11.62
N ALA A 163 27.10 3.94 12.52
CA ALA A 163 26.45 2.64 12.57
C ALA A 163 25.72 2.30 11.26
N ALA A 164 25.03 3.26 10.66
CA ALA A 164 24.36 3.08 9.37
C ALA A 164 25.36 2.82 8.25
N ARG A 165 26.45 3.57 8.18
CA ARG A 165 27.52 3.33 7.20
C ARG A 165 28.19 1.97 7.37
N GLN A 166 28.41 1.56 8.60
CA GLN A 166 28.96 0.24 8.89
C GLN A 166 27.99 -0.88 8.47
N ALA A 167 26.72 -0.73 8.78
CA ALA A 167 25.68 -1.68 8.37
C ALA A 167 25.57 -1.76 6.85
N GLN A 168 25.64 -0.63 6.16
CA GLN A 168 25.64 -0.57 4.69
C GLN A 168 26.84 -1.33 4.12
N ARG A 169 28.07 -1.09 4.60
CA ARG A 169 29.27 -1.80 4.14
C ARG A 169 29.15 -3.31 4.32
N ILE A 170 28.70 -3.76 5.49
CA ILE A 170 28.50 -5.19 5.77
C ILE A 170 27.47 -5.80 4.82
N ALA A 171 26.38 -5.09 4.55
CA ALA A 171 25.33 -5.55 3.63
C ALA A 171 25.84 -5.62 2.19
N GLU A 172 26.58 -4.61 1.73
CA GLU A 172 27.18 -4.58 0.39
C GLU A 172 28.17 -5.73 0.21
N GLU A 173 29.11 -5.95 1.15
CA GLU A 173 30.06 -7.06 1.11
C GLU A 173 29.37 -8.43 1.09
N ARG A 174 28.22 -8.57 1.76
CA ARG A 174 27.44 -9.80 1.75
C ARG A 174 26.74 -10.00 0.41
N LEU A 175 26.12 -8.96 -0.12
CA LEU A 175 25.44 -8.98 -1.42
C LEU A 175 26.42 -9.27 -2.57
N ASP A 176 27.61 -8.70 -2.53
CA ASP A 176 28.64 -8.94 -3.52
C ASP A 176 29.15 -10.39 -3.50
N ARG A 177 29.21 -11.00 -2.32
CA ARG A 177 29.56 -12.42 -2.17
C ARG A 177 28.47 -13.38 -2.69
N GLU A 178 27.19 -13.07 -2.43
CA GLU A 178 26.08 -13.96 -2.74
C GLU A 178 25.56 -13.80 -4.19
N ALA A 179 25.59 -12.60 -4.74
CA ALA A 179 24.93 -12.27 -6.02
C ALA A 179 25.90 -11.84 -7.14
N GLY A 180 27.21 -11.76 -6.85
CA GLY A 180 28.20 -11.17 -7.74
C GLY A 180 28.14 -9.64 -7.75
N VAL A 181 29.23 -9.04 -8.25
CA VAL A 181 29.45 -7.57 -8.19
C VAL A 181 28.24 -6.79 -8.71
N SER A 182 27.77 -5.83 -7.91
CA SER A 182 26.76 -4.81 -8.25
C SER A 182 25.30 -5.28 -8.43
N ARG A 183 24.89 -6.42 -7.93
CA ARG A 183 23.49 -6.87 -8.07
C ARG A 183 22.59 -6.68 -6.85
N GLY A 184 23.13 -6.29 -5.72
CA GLY A 184 22.36 -6.06 -4.50
C GLY A 184 21.84 -4.64 -4.36
N ARG A 185 20.84 -4.46 -3.52
CA ARG A 185 20.35 -3.14 -3.10
C ARG A 185 20.30 -3.07 -1.57
N VAL A 186 20.78 -1.97 -1.03
CA VAL A 186 20.70 -1.67 0.41
C VAL A 186 19.76 -0.49 0.59
N ALA A 187 18.83 -0.61 1.53
CA ALA A 187 17.93 0.47 1.91
C ALA A 187 18.22 0.88 3.36
N ILE A 188 18.27 2.18 3.61
CA ILE A 188 18.36 2.76 4.95
C ILE A 188 17.00 3.33 5.28
N ILE A 189 16.40 2.84 6.38
CA ILE A 189 15.07 3.26 6.84
C ILE A 189 15.26 4.03 8.13
N VAL A 190 14.83 5.28 8.14
CA VAL A 190 14.93 6.20 9.28
C VAL A 190 13.59 6.87 9.57
N GLY A 191 13.43 7.36 10.81
CA GLY A 191 12.25 8.16 11.15
C GLY A 191 12.20 9.46 10.34
N ALA A 192 10.98 9.93 10.00
CA ALA A 192 10.75 11.09 9.13
C ALA A 192 11.45 12.38 9.63
N GLN A 193 11.57 12.57 10.92
CA GLN A 193 12.28 13.73 11.49
C GLN A 193 13.79 13.66 11.20
N ARG A 194 14.38 12.46 11.24
CA ARG A 194 15.80 12.24 10.94
C ARG A 194 16.10 12.23 9.44
N ALA A 195 15.16 11.79 8.62
CA ALA A 195 15.34 11.78 7.17
C ALA A 195 15.62 13.15 6.56
N ARG A 196 15.16 14.23 7.22
CA ARG A 196 15.42 15.61 6.78
C ARG A 196 16.85 16.08 7.13
N ALA A 197 17.51 15.40 8.05
CA ALA A 197 18.87 15.69 8.47
C ALA A 197 19.92 14.87 7.68
N TRP A 198 19.45 13.92 6.88
CA TRP A 198 20.23 13.00 6.02
C TRP A 198 20.04 13.35 4.55
#